data_682afe04ac4bb5563ca5ab8c990e3e93
#
_entry.id   682afe04ac4bb5563ca5ab8c990e3e93
#
_cell.length_a   1.000
_cell.length_b   1.000
_cell.length_c   1.000
_cell.angle_alpha   90.00
_cell.angle_beta   90.00
_cell.angle_gamma   90.00
#
_symmetry.space_group_name_H-M   'P 1'
#
loop_
_entity.id
_entity.type
_entity.pdbx_description
1 polymer ?
#
loop_
_entity_poly.entity_id
_entity_poly.type
_entity_poly.pdbx_seq_one_letter_code
_entity_poly.pdbx_strand_id
1 'polypeptide(L)'
;RLNQISQNREIDWIDLYGGEIGALKKDYFYGVRDVIRKYYGGKINIITNFSMLHEGFFEDDFYLSVSYDFEAREKSDRVYQNMLRSEVPIAVLILASEKVLQKNVSEMITMLNACSSIESVEIKPYSTNQANQQPVTHKDFEEHVKKWIDSPIEKKFDFINEGKIIQSINKQYSAFSDDHVYITPSGKFAVLEFDLNDNEYFKELDNFGEYEKWALEEPILNISDICRKCPHYGHCLTEHYRFVTDLTHGCNGYKGLLDWYDERLEN
;
A
#
# COMPACT_ATOMS: atom_id res chain seq x y z
N ARG A 1 -5.18 -22.97 1.88
CA ARG A 1 -3.95 -22.20 1.88
C ARG A 1 -3.63 -21.64 3.26
N LEU A 2 -4.58 -20.99 3.95
CA LEU A 2 -4.34 -20.46 5.32
C LEU A 2 -3.76 -21.51 6.27
N ASN A 3 -4.23 -22.77 6.21
CA ASN A 3 -3.67 -23.86 7.00
C ASN A 3 -2.19 -24.13 6.68
N GLN A 4 -1.76 -24.00 5.42
CA GLN A 4 -0.37 -24.18 5.04
C GLN A 4 0.51 -23.02 5.59
N ILE A 5 0.00 -21.78 5.55
CA ILE A 5 0.72 -20.64 6.14
C ILE A 5 0.85 -20.82 7.65
N SER A 6 -0.27 -21.05 8.35
CA SER A 6 -0.30 -21.14 9.82
C SER A 6 0.50 -22.28 10.41
N GLN A 7 0.81 -23.32 9.63
CA GLN A 7 1.71 -24.42 10.04
C GLN A 7 3.18 -24.04 9.96
N ASN A 8 3.54 -23.02 9.19
CA ASN A 8 4.92 -22.64 8.92
C ASN A 8 5.28 -21.25 9.50
N ARG A 9 4.31 -20.36 9.64
CA ARG A 9 4.50 -18.98 10.12
C ARG A 9 3.31 -18.53 10.95
N GLU A 10 3.53 -17.58 11.85
CA GLU A 10 2.48 -16.80 12.48
C GLU A 10 1.86 -15.85 11.42
N ILE A 11 0.56 -15.64 11.53
CA ILE A 11 -0.16 -14.70 10.66
C ILE A 11 -0.41 -13.44 11.48
N ASP A 12 0.32 -12.37 11.17
CA ASP A 12 0.24 -11.10 11.87
C ASP A 12 -0.90 -10.22 11.35
N TRP A 13 -1.24 -10.36 10.07
CA TRP A 13 -2.20 -9.52 9.39
C TRP A 13 -2.90 -10.23 8.24
N ILE A 14 -4.16 -9.90 8.00
CA ILE A 14 -4.91 -10.38 6.82
C ILE A 14 -5.64 -9.21 6.17
N ASP A 15 -5.38 -9.01 4.88
CA ASP A 15 -6.15 -8.13 4.02
C ASP A 15 -7.17 -8.91 3.20
N LEU A 16 -8.42 -8.48 3.22
CA LEU A 16 -9.41 -8.83 2.21
C LEU A 16 -9.35 -7.79 1.10
N TYR A 17 -8.83 -8.21 -0.03
CA TYR A 17 -8.54 -7.35 -1.17
C TYR A 17 -9.07 -7.95 -2.47
N GLY A 18 -9.42 -7.08 -3.41
CA GLY A 18 -9.78 -7.45 -4.78
C GLY A 18 -11.25 -7.23 -5.11
N GLY A 19 -11.53 -6.70 -6.29
CA GLY A 19 -12.86 -6.26 -6.70
C GLY A 19 -13.43 -5.20 -5.75
N GLU A 20 -14.72 -5.33 -5.40
CA GLU A 20 -15.36 -4.49 -4.40
C GLU A 20 -15.98 -5.35 -3.30
N ILE A 21 -15.36 -5.34 -2.14
CA ILE A 21 -15.79 -6.16 -0.99
C ILE A 21 -17.21 -5.77 -0.52
N GLY A 22 -17.56 -4.47 -0.61
CA GLY A 22 -18.90 -3.99 -0.29
C GLY A 22 -20.03 -4.54 -1.17
N ALA A 23 -19.69 -5.15 -2.31
CA ALA A 23 -20.65 -5.80 -3.21
C ALA A 23 -20.91 -7.27 -2.89
N LEU A 24 -20.17 -7.88 -1.96
CA LEU A 24 -20.33 -9.29 -1.62
C LEU A 24 -21.68 -9.55 -0.96
N LYS A 25 -22.24 -10.73 -1.25
CA LYS A 25 -23.43 -11.20 -0.52
C LYS A 25 -23.08 -11.48 0.93
N LYS A 26 -24.00 -11.18 1.84
CA LYS A 26 -23.84 -11.34 3.29
C LYS A 26 -23.29 -12.73 3.67
N ASP A 27 -23.93 -13.80 3.21
CA ASP A 27 -23.53 -15.16 3.57
C ASP A 27 -22.11 -15.50 3.07
N TYR A 28 -21.71 -14.97 1.91
CA TYR A 28 -20.38 -15.18 1.39
C TYR A 28 -19.33 -14.39 2.19
N PHE A 29 -19.61 -13.12 2.50
CA PHE A 29 -18.73 -12.27 3.31
C PHE A 29 -18.44 -12.91 4.68
N TYR A 30 -19.48 -13.30 5.41
CA TYR A 30 -19.32 -13.95 6.71
C TYR A 30 -18.71 -15.35 6.60
N GLY A 31 -19.01 -16.10 5.53
CA GLY A 31 -18.36 -17.38 5.26
C GLY A 31 -16.84 -17.25 5.10
N VAL A 32 -16.36 -16.21 4.42
CA VAL A 32 -14.92 -15.91 4.31
C VAL A 32 -14.34 -15.55 5.68
N ARG A 33 -14.98 -14.66 6.44
CA ARG A 33 -14.58 -14.32 7.81
C ARG A 33 -14.44 -15.58 8.68
N ASP A 34 -15.43 -16.44 8.68
CA ASP A 34 -15.47 -17.66 9.53
C ASP A 34 -14.36 -18.66 9.15
N VAL A 35 -13.96 -18.70 7.87
CA VAL A 35 -12.80 -19.48 7.44
C VAL A 35 -11.51 -18.86 7.97
N ILE A 36 -11.34 -17.54 7.86
CA ILE A 36 -10.16 -16.82 8.35
C ILE A 36 -10.02 -16.99 9.87
N ARG A 37 -11.11 -16.89 10.62
CA ARG A 37 -11.14 -17.00 12.08
C ARG A 37 -10.63 -18.34 12.63
N LYS A 38 -10.56 -19.39 11.81
CA LYS A 38 -9.96 -20.68 12.19
C LYS A 38 -8.44 -20.61 12.32
N TYR A 39 -7.80 -19.60 11.74
CA TYR A 39 -6.35 -19.49 11.63
C TYR A 39 -5.79 -18.14 12.13
N TYR A 40 -6.65 -17.15 12.28
CA TYR A 40 -6.24 -15.79 12.63
C TYR A 40 -7.23 -15.16 13.61
N GLY A 41 -6.72 -14.72 14.75
CA GLY A 41 -7.51 -14.11 15.84
C GLY A 41 -7.56 -12.58 15.83
N GLY A 42 -6.72 -11.92 15.01
CA GLY A 42 -6.67 -10.45 14.93
C GLY A 42 -7.79 -9.87 14.06
N LYS A 43 -7.88 -8.55 13.97
CA LYS A 43 -8.82 -7.87 13.08
C LYS A 43 -8.43 -8.06 11.63
N ILE A 44 -9.41 -8.33 10.78
CA ILE A 44 -9.24 -8.49 9.33
C ILE A 44 -9.34 -7.11 8.69
N ASN A 45 -8.35 -6.70 7.91
CA ASN A 45 -8.42 -5.45 7.16
C ASN A 45 -9.21 -5.64 5.86
N ILE A 46 -10.14 -4.75 5.60
CA ILE A 46 -10.93 -4.73 4.35
C ILE A 46 -10.46 -3.55 3.51
N ILE A 47 -9.91 -3.84 2.33
CA ILE A 47 -9.56 -2.81 1.36
C ILE A 47 -10.72 -2.64 0.39
N THR A 48 -11.37 -1.47 0.40
CA THR A 48 -12.58 -1.17 -0.35
C THR A 48 -12.51 0.20 -1.01
N ASN A 49 -13.25 0.38 -2.12
CA ASN A 49 -13.48 1.70 -2.67
C ASN A 49 -14.57 2.48 -1.91
N PHE A 50 -15.20 1.86 -0.93
CA PHE A 50 -16.20 2.44 -0.03
C PHE A 50 -17.39 3.11 -0.73
N SER A 51 -17.60 2.84 -2.02
CA SER A 51 -18.77 3.32 -2.75
C SER A 51 -20.03 2.50 -2.48
N MET A 52 -19.85 1.28 -1.98
CA MET A 52 -20.89 0.37 -1.50
C MET A 52 -20.57 -0.02 -0.07
N LEU A 53 -21.53 0.17 0.82
CA LEU A 53 -21.37 -0.15 2.24
C LEU A 53 -21.96 -1.53 2.52
N HIS A 54 -21.16 -2.40 3.13
CA HIS A 54 -21.62 -3.68 3.66
C HIS A 54 -21.82 -3.55 5.17
N GLU A 55 -22.89 -4.13 5.72
CA GLU A 55 -23.20 -4.04 7.15
C GLU A 55 -22.04 -4.54 8.04
N GLY A 56 -21.34 -5.59 7.59
CA GLY A 56 -20.19 -6.14 8.31
C GLY A 56 -18.96 -5.21 8.40
N PHE A 57 -18.92 -4.13 7.62
CA PHE A 57 -17.81 -3.17 7.71
C PHE A 57 -17.74 -2.47 9.06
N PHE A 58 -18.86 -2.44 9.77
CA PHE A 58 -18.99 -1.72 11.05
C PHE A 58 -18.88 -2.64 12.26
N GLU A 59 -18.50 -3.90 12.07
CA GLU A 59 -18.27 -4.85 13.16
C GLU A 59 -16.83 -4.76 13.69
N ASP A 60 -16.64 -5.05 14.97
CA ASP A 60 -15.33 -4.99 15.66
C ASP A 60 -14.29 -5.97 15.09
N ASP A 61 -14.73 -6.92 14.26
CA ASP A 61 -13.88 -7.90 13.59
C ASP A 61 -12.98 -7.29 12.51
N PHE A 62 -13.25 -6.06 12.07
CA PHE A 62 -12.64 -5.49 10.88
C PHE A 62 -11.94 -4.16 11.13
N TYR A 63 -10.91 -3.91 10.31
CA TYR A 63 -10.40 -2.60 9.97
C TYR A 63 -10.84 -2.21 8.57
N LEU A 64 -10.92 -0.92 8.29
CA LEU A 64 -11.27 -0.43 6.96
C LEU A 64 -10.11 0.38 6.36
N SER A 65 -9.65 -0.04 5.19
CA SER A 65 -8.75 0.71 4.32
C SER A 65 -9.52 1.18 3.10
N VAL A 66 -9.75 2.47 2.99
CA VAL A 66 -10.56 3.08 1.94
C VAL A 66 -9.66 3.62 0.82
N SER A 67 -9.81 3.08 -0.38
CA SER A 67 -9.15 3.64 -1.56
C SER A 67 -9.89 4.90 -2.02
N TYR A 68 -9.26 6.07 -1.85
CA TYR A 68 -9.84 7.36 -2.22
C TYR A 68 -8.87 8.22 -3.01
N ASP A 69 -9.07 8.31 -4.31
CA ASP A 69 -8.20 9.04 -5.24
C ASP A 69 -8.84 10.36 -5.70
N PHE A 70 -9.67 10.96 -4.88
CA PHE A 70 -10.42 12.17 -5.18
C PHE A 70 -11.20 12.01 -6.51
N GLU A 71 -11.31 13.07 -7.34
CA GLU A 71 -12.02 13.01 -8.63
C GLU A 71 -11.24 12.22 -9.72
N ALA A 72 -10.10 11.63 -9.40
CA ALA A 72 -9.40 10.73 -10.31
C ALA A 72 -10.18 9.42 -10.55
N ARG A 73 -11.06 9.05 -9.60
CA ARG A 73 -11.87 7.84 -9.65
C ARG A 73 -13.36 8.16 -9.73
N GLU A 74 -14.11 7.30 -10.43
CA GLU A 74 -15.58 7.39 -10.46
C GLU A 74 -16.21 7.27 -9.07
N LYS A 75 -17.34 7.93 -8.85
CA LYS A 75 -18.08 7.93 -7.58
C LYS A 75 -17.34 8.54 -6.38
N SER A 76 -16.30 9.33 -6.62
CA SER A 76 -15.50 9.98 -5.56
C SER A 76 -16.37 10.75 -4.55
N ASP A 77 -17.38 11.51 -5.02
CA ASP A 77 -18.30 12.24 -4.15
C ASP A 77 -19.05 11.32 -3.20
N ARG A 78 -19.52 10.18 -3.70
CA ARG A 78 -20.21 9.18 -2.87
C ARG A 78 -19.30 8.58 -1.82
N VAL A 79 -18.06 8.24 -2.20
CA VAL A 79 -17.04 7.73 -1.28
C VAL A 79 -16.75 8.76 -0.20
N TYR A 80 -16.53 10.03 -0.60
CA TYR A 80 -16.31 11.11 0.34
C TYR A 80 -17.47 11.31 1.32
N GLN A 81 -18.72 11.28 0.84
CA GLN A 81 -19.89 11.35 1.70
C GLN A 81 -20.00 10.17 2.66
N ASN A 82 -19.59 8.98 2.25
CA ASN A 82 -19.55 7.81 3.12
C ASN A 82 -18.46 7.95 4.20
N MET A 83 -17.27 8.47 3.85
CA MET A 83 -16.21 8.76 4.83
C MET A 83 -16.64 9.81 5.85
N LEU A 84 -17.27 10.91 5.40
CA LEU A 84 -17.79 11.95 6.30
C LEU A 84 -18.79 11.43 7.33
N ARG A 85 -19.53 10.37 7.00
CA ARG A 85 -20.57 9.78 7.86
C ARG A 85 -20.08 8.55 8.62
N SER A 86 -18.86 8.12 8.38
CA SER A 86 -18.32 6.94 9.05
C SER A 86 -18.14 7.22 10.54
N GLU A 87 -18.66 6.32 11.38
CA GLU A 87 -18.45 6.31 12.83
C GLU A 87 -17.35 5.34 13.25
N VAL A 88 -16.83 4.55 12.29
CA VAL A 88 -15.70 3.63 12.53
C VAL A 88 -14.43 4.20 11.97
N PRO A 89 -13.29 3.92 12.61
CA PRO A 89 -11.96 4.33 12.13
C PRO A 89 -11.68 3.81 10.74
N ILE A 90 -11.08 4.66 9.91
CA ILE A 90 -10.66 4.30 8.55
C ILE A 90 -9.23 4.74 8.26
N ALA A 91 -8.48 3.90 7.56
CA ALA A 91 -7.25 4.27 6.88
C ALA A 91 -7.57 4.67 5.43
N VAL A 92 -7.01 5.76 4.93
CA VAL A 92 -7.20 6.19 3.55
C VAL A 92 -5.97 5.85 2.73
N LEU A 93 -6.17 5.12 1.64
CA LEU A 93 -5.14 4.80 0.65
C LEU A 93 -5.37 5.66 -0.60
N ILE A 94 -4.40 6.49 -0.95
CA ILE A 94 -4.42 7.36 -2.13
C ILE A 94 -3.45 6.83 -3.16
N LEU A 95 -3.92 6.53 -4.37
CA LEU A 95 -3.05 6.15 -5.46
C LEU A 95 -2.58 7.41 -6.21
N ALA A 96 -1.27 7.64 -6.26
CA ALA A 96 -0.62 8.83 -6.84
C ALA A 96 -0.66 8.83 -8.37
N SER A 97 -1.87 8.81 -8.96
CA SER A 97 -2.05 8.98 -10.41
C SER A 97 -1.72 10.40 -10.86
N GLU A 98 -1.50 10.61 -12.16
CA GLU A 98 -1.25 11.94 -12.73
C GLU A 98 -2.29 12.97 -12.28
N LYS A 99 -3.58 12.59 -12.26
CA LYS A 99 -4.68 13.48 -11.82
C LYS A 99 -4.56 13.84 -10.34
N VAL A 100 -4.12 12.92 -9.49
CA VAL A 100 -3.89 13.18 -8.06
C VAL A 100 -2.70 14.10 -7.87
N LEU A 101 -1.60 13.88 -8.61
CA LEU A 101 -0.39 14.70 -8.52
C LEU A 101 -0.62 16.18 -8.91
N GLN A 102 -1.62 16.45 -9.74
CA GLN A 102 -1.99 17.82 -10.18
C GLN A 102 -2.86 18.57 -9.16
N LYS A 103 -3.37 17.89 -8.12
CA LYS A 103 -4.24 18.53 -7.13
C LYS A 103 -3.47 19.37 -6.12
N ASN A 104 -4.17 20.36 -5.57
CA ASN A 104 -3.64 21.15 -4.46
C ASN A 104 -3.62 20.33 -3.17
N VAL A 105 -2.42 20.11 -2.64
CA VAL A 105 -2.22 19.28 -1.44
C VAL A 105 -2.91 19.86 -0.21
N SER A 106 -2.89 21.18 -0.03
CA SER A 106 -3.56 21.83 1.11
C SER A 106 -5.08 21.63 1.08
N GLU A 107 -5.68 21.66 -0.12
CA GLU A 107 -7.11 21.35 -0.29
C GLU A 107 -7.40 19.88 0.02
N MET A 108 -6.54 18.96 -0.45
CA MET A 108 -6.67 17.53 -0.17
C MET A 108 -6.62 17.26 1.34
N ILE A 109 -5.65 17.82 2.05
CA ILE A 109 -5.53 17.67 3.50
C ILE A 109 -6.77 18.27 4.22
N THR A 110 -7.22 19.43 3.78
CA THR A 110 -8.40 20.08 4.36
C THR A 110 -9.66 19.22 4.19
N MET A 111 -9.86 18.62 3.02
CA MET A 111 -10.97 17.71 2.76
C MET A 111 -10.90 16.46 3.65
N LEU A 112 -9.73 15.85 3.80
CA LEU A 112 -9.56 14.67 4.66
C LEU A 112 -9.73 15.02 6.14
N ASN A 113 -9.22 16.15 6.58
CA ASN A 113 -9.41 16.66 7.96
C ASN A 113 -10.88 16.88 8.36
N ALA A 114 -11.78 17.04 7.38
CA ALA A 114 -13.21 17.16 7.65
C ALA A 114 -13.85 15.80 8.02
N CYS A 115 -13.20 14.68 7.70
CA CYS A 115 -13.65 13.34 8.04
C CYS A 115 -13.04 12.91 9.37
N SER A 116 -13.81 13.01 10.46
CA SER A 116 -13.31 12.73 11.82
C SER A 116 -12.94 11.27 12.07
N SER A 117 -13.37 10.37 11.21
CA SER A 117 -13.07 8.93 11.29
C SER A 117 -11.74 8.53 10.65
N ILE A 118 -11.06 9.44 9.95
CA ILE A 118 -9.76 9.13 9.34
C ILE A 118 -8.68 9.11 10.43
N GLU A 119 -8.10 7.94 10.66
CA GLU A 119 -6.96 7.77 11.56
C GLU A 119 -5.62 7.89 10.84
N SER A 120 -5.54 7.40 9.60
CA SER A 120 -4.29 7.43 8.85
C SER A 120 -4.51 7.64 7.36
N VAL A 121 -3.50 8.19 6.70
CA VAL A 121 -3.47 8.40 5.25
C VAL A 121 -2.14 7.92 4.70
N GLU A 122 -2.18 7.07 3.67
CA GLU A 122 -1.01 6.63 2.92
C GLU A 122 -1.18 6.95 1.44
N ILE A 123 -0.16 7.53 0.83
CA ILE A 123 -0.07 7.72 -0.62
C ILE A 123 0.78 6.58 -1.18
N LYS A 124 0.18 5.79 -2.04
CA LYS A 124 0.85 4.70 -2.75
C LYS A 124 1.36 5.18 -4.11
N PRO A 125 2.53 4.70 -4.55
CA PRO A 125 3.00 4.97 -5.90
C PRO A 125 2.03 4.41 -6.93
N TYR A 126 1.97 5.03 -8.10
CA TYR A 126 1.16 4.57 -9.22
C TYR A 126 1.96 3.56 -10.04
N SER A 127 1.80 2.28 -9.74
CA SER A 127 2.41 1.20 -10.51
C SER A 127 1.71 1.02 -11.85
N THR A 128 2.46 0.82 -12.92
CA THR A 128 1.91 0.41 -14.20
C THR A 128 1.50 -1.06 -14.17
N ASN A 129 0.34 -1.36 -14.72
CA ASN A 129 -0.18 -2.71 -14.87
C ASN A 129 -1.21 -2.75 -16.00
N GLN A 130 -1.93 -3.85 -16.18
CA GLN A 130 -2.95 -3.96 -17.24
C GLN A 130 -4.06 -2.91 -17.15
N ALA A 131 -4.39 -2.43 -15.94
CA ALA A 131 -5.42 -1.41 -15.72
C ALA A 131 -4.85 0.02 -15.73
N ASN A 132 -3.60 0.19 -15.30
CA ASN A 132 -2.92 1.47 -15.13
C ASN A 132 -1.88 1.63 -16.24
N GLN A 133 -2.20 2.40 -17.29
CA GLN A 133 -1.35 2.56 -18.46
C GLN A 133 -0.59 3.89 -18.52
N GLN A 134 -0.87 4.81 -17.61
CA GLN A 134 -0.22 6.13 -17.59
C GLN A 134 0.92 6.12 -16.57
N PRO A 135 2.18 6.21 -17.01
CA PRO A 135 3.32 6.19 -16.12
C PRO A 135 3.38 7.50 -15.30
N VAL A 136 3.58 7.34 -13.99
CA VAL A 136 4.02 8.40 -13.08
C VAL A 136 5.45 8.09 -12.70
N THR A 137 6.36 9.05 -12.82
CA THR A 137 7.76 8.81 -12.46
C THR A 137 7.91 8.73 -10.94
N HIS A 138 8.93 8.01 -10.47
CA HIS A 138 9.26 7.97 -9.04
C HIS A 138 9.56 9.36 -8.51
N LYS A 139 10.20 10.22 -9.32
CA LYS A 139 10.50 11.60 -8.98
C LYS A 139 9.23 12.45 -8.80
N ASP A 140 8.21 12.27 -9.64
CA ASP A 140 6.93 12.99 -9.48
C ASP A 140 6.24 12.58 -8.18
N PHE A 141 6.30 11.30 -7.83
CA PHE A 141 5.81 10.80 -6.55
C PHE A 141 6.58 11.40 -5.37
N GLU A 142 7.92 11.42 -5.41
CA GLU A 142 8.77 12.03 -4.37
C GLU A 142 8.38 13.50 -4.15
N GLU A 143 8.26 14.29 -5.21
CA GLU A 143 7.88 15.69 -5.13
C GLU A 143 6.47 15.90 -4.58
N HIS A 144 5.56 14.99 -4.87
CA HIS A 144 4.21 15.04 -4.32
C HIS A 144 4.20 14.75 -2.81
N VAL A 145 4.92 13.73 -2.36
CA VAL A 145 5.04 13.40 -0.92
C VAL A 145 5.72 14.54 -0.16
N LYS A 146 6.75 15.17 -0.72
CA LYS A 146 7.38 16.38 -0.12
C LYS A 146 6.36 17.49 0.12
N LYS A 147 5.47 17.77 -0.85
CA LYS A 147 4.39 18.77 -0.69
C LYS A 147 3.44 18.45 0.45
N TRP A 148 3.17 17.15 0.70
CA TRP A 148 2.34 16.73 1.83
C TRP A 148 3.05 16.96 3.16
N ILE A 149 4.34 16.65 3.24
CA ILE A 149 5.17 16.86 4.44
C ILE A 149 5.29 18.36 4.75
N ASP A 150 5.58 19.18 3.73
CA ASP A 150 5.78 20.62 3.86
C ASP A 150 4.49 21.44 3.94
N SER A 151 3.33 20.78 3.83
CA SER A 151 2.06 21.51 3.89
C SER A 151 1.91 22.27 5.21
N PRO A 152 1.53 23.56 5.18
CA PRO A 152 1.26 24.33 6.39
C PRO A 152 -0.04 23.92 7.10
N ILE A 153 -0.86 23.08 6.47
CA ILE A 153 -2.10 22.58 7.05
C ILE A 153 -1.78 21.43 8.00
N GLU A 154 -2.13 21.60 9.27
CA GLU A 154 -2.04 20.53 10.26
C GLU A 154 -2.88 19.32 9.82
N LYS A 155 -2.27 18.13 9.86
CA LYS A 155 -2.95 16.87 9.58
C LYS A 155 -3.56 16.34 10.87
N LYS A 156 -4.86 16.04 10.85
CA LYS A 156 -5.60 15.43 11.98
C LYS A 156 -5.54 13.90 11.97
N PHE A 157 -4.67 13.35 11.15
CA PHE A 157 -4.46 11.92 10.93
C PHE A 157 -2.96 11.63 10.83
N ASP A 158 -2.59 10.37 11.03
CA ASP A 158 -1.22 9.93 10.84
C ASP A 158 -0.87 9.87 9.35
N PHE A 159 0.18 10.57 8.94
CA PHE A 159 0.67 10.50 7.57
C PHE A 159 1.73 9.38 7.45
N ILE A 160 1.28 8.21 7.01
CA ILE A 160 2.07 6.97 7.01
C ILE A 160 3.37 7.09 6.21
N ASN A 161 3.35 7.83 5.09
CA ASN A 161 4.55 8.01 4.27
C ASN A 161 5.69 8.66 5.05
N GLU A 162 5.42 9.68 5.85
CA GLU A 162 6.43 10.34 6.67
C GLU A 162 6.99 9.40 7.74
N GLY A 163 6.12 8.62 8.39
CA GLY A 163 6.55 7.60 9.34
C GLY A 163 7.48 6.55 8.71
N LYS A 164 7.16 6.06 7.51
CA LYS A 164 8.01 5.12 6.76
C LYS A 164 9.36 5.73 6.37
N ILE A 165 9.39 7.01 5.96
CA ILE A 165 10.63 7.74 5.67
C ILE A 165 11.52 7.78 6.91
N ILE A 166 10.98 8.16 8.07
CA ILE A 166 11.72 8.22 9.33
C ILE A 166 12.27 6.84 9.71
N GLN A 167 11.47 5.79 9.58
CA GLN A 167 11.92 4.42 9.85
C GLN A 167 13.02 3.98 8.88
N SER A 168 12.94 4.35 7.60
CA SER A 168 13.96 4.07 6.58
C SER A 168 15.30 4.74 6.93
N ILE A 169 15.31 6.04 7.23
CA ILE A 169 16.50 6.81 7.59
C ILE A 169 17.15 6.23 8.86
N ASN A 170 16.32 5.87 9.84
CA ASN A 170 16.78 5.25 11.09
C ASN A 170 17.15 3.75 10.95
N LYS A 171 17.11 3.19 9.74
CA LYS A 171 17.37 1.77 9.43
C LYS A 171 16.48 0.79 10.22
N GLN A 172 15.29 1.22 10.55
CA GLN A 172 14.25 0.43 11.22
C GLN A 172 13.29 -0.22 10.22
N TYR A 173 13.22 0.30 8.99
CA TYR A 173 12.47 -0.27 7.88
C TYR A 173 13.32 -1.32 7.17
N SER A 174 12.74 -2.47 6.85
CA SER A 174 13.38 -3.50 6.03
C SER A 174 12.76 -3.50 4.63
N ALA A 175 13.57 -3.23 3.63
CA ALA A 175 13.17 -3.35 2.23
C ALA A 175 13.21 -4.80 1.73
N PHE A 176 13.69 -5.74 2.55
CA PHE A 176 13.72 -7.17 2.28
C PHE A 176 12.58 -7.89 3.02
N SER A 177 11.46 -7.24 3.19
CA SER A 177 10.31 -7.85 3.85
C SER A 177 9.76 -8.97 2.96
N ASP A 178 9.71 -10.17 3.52
CA ASP A 178 9.10 -11.36 2.91
C ASP A 178 7.70 -11.63 3.51
N ASP A 179 7.03 -10.59 3.95
CA ASP A 179 5.85 -10.65 4.80
C ASP A 179 4.53 -10.73 4.05
N HIS A 180 4.54 -10.55 2.71
CA HIS A 180 3.33 -10.56 1.91
C HIS A 180 3.21 -11.80 1.01
N VAL A 181 2.18 -12.61 1.27
CA VAL A 181 1.75 -13.70 0.37
C VAL A 181 0.27 -13.55 0.04
N TYR A 182 -0.06 -13.65 -1.23
CA TYR A 182 -1.43 -13.54 -1.71
C TYR A 182 -2.07 -14.92 -1.88
N ILE A 183 -3.37 -15.01 -1.65
CA ILE A 183 -4.19 -16.15 -2.04
C ILE A 183 -5.14 -15.66 -3.13
N THR A 184 -4.95 -16.16 -4.35
CA THR A 184 -5.76 -15.76 -5.51
C THR A 184 -7.18 -16.33 -5.42
N PRO A 185 -8.15 -15.79 -6.20
CA PRO A 185 -9.49 -16.36 -6.28
C PRO A 185 -9.52 -17.82 -6.76
N SER A 186 -8.50 -18.27 -7.50
CA SER A 186 -8.32 -19.68 -7.90
C SER A 186 -7.81 -20.57 -6.76
N GLY A 187 -7.50 -19.99 -5.59
CA GLY A 187 -6.96 -20.70 -4.44
C GLY A 187 -5.47 -21.03 -4.55
N LYS A 188 -4.73 -20.38 -5.42
CA LYS A 188 -3.26 -20.49 -5.48
C LYS A 188 -2.61 -19.45 -4.58
N PHE A 189 -1.37 -19.72 -4.19
CA PHE A 189 -0.49 -18.67 -3.67
C PHE A 189 -0.04 -17.75 -4.81
N ALA A 190 0.24 -16.51 -4.48
CA ALA A 190 0.88 -15.59 -5.40
C ALA A 190 1.75 -14.59 -4.64
N VAL A 191 2.68 -13.98 -5.36
CA VAL A 191 3.49 -12.86 -4.91
C VAL A 191 3.36 -11.73 -5.92
N LEU A 192 3.52 -10.49 -5.46
CA LEU A 192 3.60 -9.34 -6.33
C LEU A 192 4.98 -9.33 -6.99
N GLU A 193 5.00 -9.27 -8.30
CA GLU A 193 6.20 -9.22 -9.12
C GLU A 193 6.11 -8.08 -10.13
N PHE A 194 7.24 -7.68 -10.64
CA PHE A 194 7.36 -6.62 -11.64
C PHE A 194 8.17 -7.12 -12.83
N ASP A 195 7.77 -6.75 -14.03
CA ASP A 195 8.53 -7.07 -15.24
C ASP A 195 9.71 -6.09 -15.46
N LEU A 196 10.45 -6.26 -16.55
CA LEU A 196 11.60 -5.41 -16.90
C LEU A 196 11.25 -3.94 -17.17
N ASN A 197 9.97 -3.62 -17.31
CA ASN A 197 9.46 -2.27 -17.51
C ASN A 197 8.73 -1.73 -16.27
N ASP A 198 8.97 -2.34 -15.11
CA ASP A 198 8.30 -2.04 -13.84
C ASP A 198 6.75 -2.20 -13.90
N ASN A 199 6.25 -3.07 -14.78
CA ASN A 199 4.83 -3.40 -14.75
C ASN A 199 4.55 -4.47 -13.71
N GLU A 200 3.62 -4.16 -12.81
CA GLU A 200 3.15 -5.01 -11.73
C GLU A 200 2.32 -6.19 -12.24
N TYR A 201 2.57 -7.38 -11.72
CA TYR A 201 1.75 -8.57 -11.95
C TYR A 201 1.82 -9.56 -10.78
N PHE A 202 0.79 -10.41 -10.64
CA PHE A 202 0.78 -11.51 -9.68
C PHE A 202 1.39 -12.77 -10.29
N LYS A 203 2.51 -13.21 -9.73
CA LYS A 203 3.13 -14.50 -10.05
C LYS A 203 2.50 -15.58 -9.18
N GLU A 204 1.76 -16.49 -9.81
CA GLU A 204 1.17 -17.62 -9.10
C GLU A 204 2.24 -18.65 -8.70
N LEU A 205 2.06 -19.24 -7.53
CA LEU A 205 2.91 -20.27 -6.94
C LEU A 205 2.05 -21.49 -6.57
N ASP A 206 2.59 -22.68 -6.78
CA ASP A 206 1.83 -23.93 -6.56
C ASP A 206 1.74 -24.32 -5.08
N ASN A 207 2.75 -23.97 -4.28
CA ASN A 207 2.81 -24.32 -2.87
C ASN A 207 3.57 -23.27 -2.04
N PHE A 208 3.49 -23.38 -0.71
CA PHE A 208 4.13 -22.44 0.20
C PHE A 208 5.67 -22.50 0.17
N GLY A 209 6.26 -23.67 -0.12
CA GLY A 209 7.71 -23.78 -0.27
C GLY A 209 8.28 -22.99 -1.45
N GLU A 210 7.50 -22.80 -2.53
CA GLU A 210 7.89 -21.90 -3.62
C GLU A 210 7.88 -20.43 -3.18
N TYR A 211 6.94 -20.05 -2.32
CA TYR A 211 6.94 -18.71 -1.71
C TYR A 211 8.17 -18.50 -0.83
N GLU A 212 8.51 -19.45 0.04
CA GLU A 212 9.71 -19.35 0.89
C GLU A 212 11.00 -19.24 0.06
N LYS A 213 11.08 -20.02 -1.02
CA LYS A 213 12.20 -19.91 -1.95
C LYS A 213 12.26 -18.55 -2.62
N TRP A 214 11.13 -18.06 -3.14
CA TRP A 214 11.04 -16.73 -3.76
C TRP A 214 11.46 -15.62 -2.79
N ALA A 215 10.95 -15.64 -1.56
CA ALA A 215 11.27 -14.66 -0.53
C ALA A 215 12.77 -14.62 -0.16
N LEU A 216 13.45 -15.77 -0.23
CA LEU A 216 14.90 -15.84 -0.01
C LEU A 216 15.73 -15.37 -1.21
N GLU A 217 15.24 -15.60 -2.42
CA GLU A 217 15.97 -15.31 -3.67
C GLU A 217 15.78 -13.86 -4.12
N GLU A 218 14.58 -13.28 -3.93
CA GLU A 218 14.23 -11.93 -4.40
C GLU A 218 15.22 -10.86 -3.90
N PRO A 219 15.60 -10.78 -2.62
CA PRO A 219 16.54 -9.77 -2.13
C PRO A 219 17.95 -9.87 -2.72
N ILE A 220 18.31 -11.00 -3.31
CA ILE A 220 19.68 -11.31 -3.76
C ILE A 220 19.80 -11.22 -5.28
N LEU A 221 18.73 -11.62 -5.99
CA LEU A 221 18.72 -11.69 -7.44
C LEU A 221 18.41 -10.32 -8.05
N ASN A 222 19.07 -10.01 -9.16
CA ASN A 222 18.79 -8.85 -10.00
C ASN A 222 18.99 -7.48 -9.34
N ILE A 223 19.93 -7.36 -8.40
CA ILE A 223 20.26 -6.06 -7.78
C ILE A 223 21.19 -5.27 -8.68
N SER A 224 20.82 -4.06 -9.04
CA SER A 224 21.67 -3.16 -9.82
C SER A 224 22.89 -2.69 -9.03
N ASP A 225 23.97 -2.33 -9.74
CA ASP A 225 25.17 -1.75 -9.13
C ASP A 225 24.90 -0.38 -8.47
N ILE A 226 23.85 0.33 -8.90
CA ILE A 226 23.40 1.58 -8.30
C ILE A 226 22.85 1.30 -6.90
N CYS A 227 21.95 0.31 -6.78
CA CYS A 227 21.39 -0.10 -5.49
C CYS A 227 22.46 -0.62 -4.53
N ARG A 228 23.40 -1.44 -5.01
CA ARG A 228 24.51 -1.99 -4.17
C ARG A 228 25.39 -0.90 -3.55
N LYS A 229 25.46 0.28 -4.16
CA LYS A 229 26.25 1.42 -3.70
C LYS A 229 25.41 2.48 -2.97
N CYS A 230 24.10 2.29 -2.92
CA CYS A 230 23.18 3.24 -2.31
C CYS A 230 23.27 3.19 -0.77
N PRO A 231 23.35 4.35 -0.08
CA PRO A 231 23.39 4.40 1.38
C PRO A 231 22.12 3.85 2.05
N HIS A 232 20.99 3.87 1.34
CA HIS A 232 19.69 3.36 1.81
C HIS A 232 19.41 1.91 1.44
N TYR A 233 20.38 1.21 0.84
CA TYR A 233 20.20 -0.18 0.45
C TYR A 233 19.80 -1.06 1.65
N GLY A 234 18.76 -1.88 1.47
CA GLY A 234 18.18 -2.71 2.53
C GLY A 234 17.19 -2.01 3.46
N HIS A 235 17.12 -0.66 3.40
CA HIS A 235 16.24 0.14 4.24
C HIS A 235 15.41 1.17 3.47
N CYS A 236 15.55 1.24 2.14
CA CYS A 236 14.76 2.14 1.30
C CYS A 236 13.28 1.69 1.19
N LEU A 237 12.44 2.54 0.61
CA LEU A 237 10.98 2.32 0.52
C LEU A 237 10.59 1.49 -0.71
N THR A 238 11.50 0.70 -1.26
CA THR A 238 11.19 -0.14 -2.43
C THR A 238 10.27 -1.31 -2.05
N GLU A 239 9.42 -1.69 -2.97
CA GLU A 239 8.69 -2.96 -2.92
C GLU A 239 9.44 -4.08 -3.68
N HIS A 240 10.48 -3.71 -4.47
CA HIS A 240 11.33 -4.65 -5.19
C HIS A 240 12.66 -4.00 -5.60
N TYR A 241 13.73 -4.79 -5.68
CA TYR A 241 15.09 -4.35 -6.09
C TYR A 241 15.35 -4.59 -7.59
N ARG A 242 14.46 -4.15 -8.45
CA ARG A 242 14.69 -4.34 -9.87
C ARG A 242 15.61 -3.29 -10.48
N PHE A 243 15.94 -3.54 -11.74
CA PHE A 243 16.96 -2.82 -12.48
C PHE A 243 16.79 -1.30 -12.45
N VAL A 244 17.39 -0.65 -11.49
CA VAL A 244 17.62 0.79 -11.55
C VAL A 244 18.82 1.01 -12.45
N THR A 245 18.59 1.36 -13.71
CA THR A 245 19.65 1.56 -14.72
C THR A 245 20.23 2.96 -14.64
N ASP A 246 19.42 3.93 -14.27
CA ASP A 246 19.80 5.32 -14.02
C ASP A 246 18.86 5.97 -12.98
N LEU A 247 19.14 7.20 -12.57
CA LEU A 247 18.33 7.96 -11.62
C LEU A 247 17.65 9.19 -12.24
N THR A 248 17.56 9.25 -13.56
CA THR A 248 16.98 10.41 -14.28
C THR A 248 15.53 10.68 -13.82
N HIS A 249 14.75 9.62 -13.61
CA HIS A 249 13.36 9.68 -13.18
C HIS A 249 13.16 9.24 -11.72
N GLY A 250 14.24 9.24 -10.93
CA GLY A 250 14.25 8.73 -9.57
C GLY A 250 14.40 7.20 -9.51
N CYS A 251 14.23 6.62 -8.34
CA CYS A 251 14.21 5.17 -8.15
C CYS A 251 13.01 4.72 -7.33
N ASN A 252 12.62 3.47 -7.47
CA ASN A 252 11.49 2.88 -6.74
C ASN A 252 11.68 2.79 -5.22
N GLY A 253 12.91 2.98 -4.73
CA GLY A 253 13.24 3.12 -3.30
C GLY A 253 13.19 4.55 -2.79
N TYR A 254 12.87 5.50 -3.68
CA TYR A 254 12.69 6.93 -3.36
C TYR A 254 13.91 7.58 -2.69
N LYS A 255 15.10 7.29 -3.20
CA LYS A 255 16.36 7.84 -2.68
C LYS A 255 16.31 9.37 -2.55
N GLY A 256 15.81 10.08 -3.56
CA GLY A 256 15.71 11.54 -3.54
C GLY A 256 14.82 12.10 -2.43
N LEU A 257 13.79 11.35 -2.04
CA LEU A 257 12.90 11.70 -0.91
C LEU A 257 13.62 11.45 0.43
N LEU A 258 14.34 10.33 0.55
CA LEU A 258 15.08 9.98 1.76
C LEU A 258 16.25 10.96 2.01
N ASP A 259 17.04 11.25 0.99
CA ASP A 259 18.15 12.22 1.08
C ASP A 259 17.61 13.60 1.49
N TRP A 260 16.53 14.07 0.86
CA TRP A 260 15.92 15.36 1.19
C TRP A 260 15.41 15.42 2.64
N TYR A 261 14.85 14.36 3.15
CA TYR A 261 14.33 14.34 4.52
C TYR A 261 15.47 14.28 5.55
N ASP A 262 16.53 13.53 5.26
CA ASP A 262 17.73 13.42 6.10
C ASP A 262 18.43 14.77 6.24
N GLU A 263 18.66 15.48 5.12
CA GLU A 263 19.20 16.85 5.11
C GLU A 263 18.37 17.84 5.92
N ARG A 264 17.06 17.65 5.98
CA ARG A 264 16.14 18.47 6.77
C ARG A 264 16.24 18.22 8.28
N LEU A 265 16.61 17.02 8.70
CA LEU A 265 16.80 16.69 10.12
C LEU A 265 18.12 17.25 10.66
N GLU A 266 19.10 17.48 9.80
CA GLU A 266 20.41 18.01 10.17
C GLU A 266 20.43 19.56 10.31
N ASN A 267 19.42 20.27 9.77
CA ASN A 267 19.27 21.73 9.79
C ASN A 267 18.27 22.19 10.85
#